data_24b51eaa2bbc8f3db6e8fd0e3410f864
#
_entry.id   24b51eaa2bbc8f3db6e8fd0e3410f864
#
_cell.length_a   1.000
_cell.length_b   1.000
_cell.length_c   1.000
_cell.angle_alpha   90.00
_cell.angle_beta   90.00
_cell.angle_gamma   90.00
#
_symmetry.space_group_name_H-M   'P 1'
#
loop_
_entity.id
_entity.type
_entity.pdbx_description
1 polymer ?
#
loop_
_entity_poly.entity_id
_entity_poly.type
_entity_poly.pdbx_seq_one_letter_code
_entity_poly.pdbx_strand_id
1 'polypeptide(L)'
;YLGPAITRIQRAGLPGWYNSENLQYTLVSSWINNSNEYALWLAQHEVLLTIGVWFIFIWEATFLLSVLFPSLAGLYLIGAIIFHSQAELTLEVNYIFYFLAAYACFFNKTYRKIILPNKSRVQNSN
;
A
#
# COMPACT_ATOMS: atom_id res chain seq x y z
N TYR A 1 -2.15 8.51 -1.37
CA TYR A 1 -0.95 7.72 -1.71
C TYR A 1 0.05 8.46 -2.61
N LEU A 2 -0.39 9.22 -3.61
CA LEU A 2 0.52 10.00 -4.47
C LEU A 2 1.27 11.11 -3.70
N GLY A 3 0.65 11.72 -2.69
CA GLY A 3 1.27 12.80 -1.90
C GLY A 3 2.59 12.40 -1.25
N PRO A 4 2.64 11.31 -0.46
CA PRO A 4 3.87 10.80 0.13
C PRO A 4 4.96 10.49 -0.91
N ALA A 5 4.62 9.83 -2.03
CA ALA A 5 5.57 9.52 -3.08
C ALA A 5 6.18 10.78 -3.69
N ILE A 6 5.36 11.78 -4.04
CA ILE A 6 5.84 13.07 -4.59
C ILE A 6 6.74 13.79 -3.58
N THR A 7 6.32 13.88 -2.30
CA THR A 7 7.10 14.57 -1.26
C THR A 7 8.46 13.91 -1.05
N ARG A 8 8.52 12.60 -1.13
CA ARG A 8 9.77 11.85 -0.97
C ARG A 8 10.71 12.06 -2.16
N ILE A 9 10.19 12.00 -3.40
CA ILE A 9 10.98 12.30 -4.61
C ILE A 9 11.52 13.73 -4.55
N GLN A 10 10.73 14.69 -4.09
CA GLN A 10 11.17 16.08 -3.96
C GLN A 10 12.25 16.29 -2.91
N ARG A 11 12.22 15.55 -1.81
CA ARG A 11 13.18 15.71 -0.69
C ARG A 11 14.48 14.94 -0.90
N ALA A 12 14.43 13.73 -1.43
CA ALA A 12 15.57 12.83 -1.49
C ALA A 12 16.07 12.57 -2.93
N GLY A 13 15.32 13.01 -3.94
CA GLY A 13 15.55 12.60 -5.33
C GLY A 13 15.23 11.12 -5.54
N LEU A 14 15.16 10.70 -6.81
CA LEU A 14 14.93 9.29 -7.14
C LEU A 14 15.99 8.36 -6.52
N PRO A 15 17.31 8.65 -6.59
CA PRO A 15 18.33 7.80 -6.00
C PRO A 15 18.24 7.63 -4.47
N GLY A 16 17.83 8.66 -3.74
CA GLY A 16 17.69 8.57 -2.29
C GLY A 16 16.47 7.79 -1.83
N TRP A 17 15.56 7.52 -2.74
CA TRP A 17 14.29 6.90 -2.40
C TRP A 17 14.31 5.36 -2.36
N TYR A 18 15.04 4.74 -3.26
CA TYR A 18 15.24 3.30 -3.28
C TYR A 18 16.43 2.84 -2.42
N ASN A 19 17.03 3.77 -1.65
CA ASN A 19 18.01 3.39 -0.66
C ASN A 19 17.30 2.69 0.51
N SER A 20 17.61 1.43 0.68
CA SER A 20 17.11 0.60 1.78
C SER A 20 17.54 1.09 3.17
N GLU A 21 18.57 1.94 3.27
CA GLU A 21 19.11 2.47 4.52
C GLU A 21 18.05 3.19 5.38
N ASN A 22 17.19 3.99 4.76
CA ASN A 22 16.14 4.70 5.50
C ASN A 22 15.13 3.74 6.13
N LEU A 23 14.76 2.68 5.40
CA LEU A 23 13.87 1.65 5.92
C LEU A 23 14.58 0.84 7.01
N GLN A 24 15.84 0.48 6.78
CA GLN A 24 16.67 -0.22 7.75
C GLN A 24 16.78 0.56 9.06
N TYR A 25 17.10 1.86 8.98
CA TYR A 25 17.17 2.73 10.16
C TYR A 25 15.83 2.76 10.93
N THR A 26 14.71 2.85 10.22
CA THR A 26 13.37 2.85 10.84
C THR A 26 13.08 1.54 11.55
N LEU A 27 13.46 0.39 10.97
CA LEU A 27 13.28 -0.93 11.56
C LEU A 27 14.17 -1.13 12.79
N VAL A 28 15.44 -0.70 12.72
CA VAL A 28 16.36 -0.74 13.87
C VAL A 28 15.84 0.16 15.01
N SER A 29 15.30 1.33 14.67
CA SER A 29 14.68 2.22 15.66
C SER A 29 13.45 1.57 16.32
N SER A 30 12.62 0.85 15.56
CA SER A 30 11.49 0.09 16.11
C SER A 30 11.96 -1.02 17.05
N TRP A 31 13.02 -1.75 16.69
CA TRP A 31 13.61 -2.72 17.59
C TRP A 31 14.12 -2.10 18.91
N ILE A 32 14.85 -0.99 18.82
CA ILE A 32 15.40 -0.30 20.01
C ILE A 32 14.28 0.19 20.94
N ASN A 33 13.22 0.74 20.38
CA ASN A 33 12.16 1.37 21.17
C ASN A 33 11.12 0.35 21.71
N ASN A 34 10.84 -0.70 20.95
CA ASN A 34 9.73 -1.62 21.21
C ASN A 34 10.18 -3.07 21.41
N SER A 35 11.50 -3.35 21.36
CA SER A 35 12.07 -4.73 21.40
C SER A 35 11.50 -5.65 20.32
N ASN A 36 11.22 -5.10 19.13
CA ASN A 36 10.62 -5.84 18.02
C ASN A 36 11.67 -6.66 17.28
N GLU A 37 11.83 -7.91 17.65
CA GLU A 37 12.81 -8.85 17.07
C GLU A 37 12.56 -9.11 15.59
N TYR A 38 11.31 -9.06 15.12
CA TYR A 38 10.99 -9.21 13.71
C TYR A 38 11.49 -8.02 12.88
N ALA A 39 11.37 -6.80 13.42
CA ALA A 39 11.93 -5.61 12.79
C ALA A 39 13.45 -5.69 12.67
N LEU A 40 14.14 -6.17 13.72
CA LEU A 40 15.58 -6.39 13.69
C LEU A 40 15.97 -7.45 12.66
N TRP A 41 15.27 -8.59 12.65
CA TRP A 41 15.50 -9.63 11.67
C TRP A 41 15.36 -9.10 10.23
N LEU A 42 14.31 -8.36 9.95
CA LEU A 42 14.09 -7.78 8.62
C LEU A 42 15.19 -6.75 8.26
N ALA A 43 15.62 -5.93 9.24
CA ALA A 43 16.69 -4.94 9.05
C ALA A 43 18.03 -5.54 8.63
N GLN A 44 18.29 -6.81 8.98
CA GLN A 44 19.50 -7.55 8.60
C GLN A 44 19.46 -8.13 7.19
N HIS A 45 18.30 -8.06 6.49
CA HIS A 45 18.12 -8.67 5.17
C HIS A 45 18.00 -7.59 4.09
N GLU A 46 19.11 -7.04 3.65
CA GLU A 46 19.18 -5.94 2.67
C GLU A 46 18.40 -6.22 1.39
N VAL A 47 18.45 -7.44 0.87
CA VAL A 47 17.70 -7.82 -0.35
C VAL A 47 16.19 -7.69 -0.13
N LEU A 48 15.67 -8.13 1.02
CA LEU A 48 14.25 -8.01 1.36
C LEU A 48 13.84 -6.55 1.53
N LEU A 49 14.70 -5.74 2.15
CA LEU A 49 14.48 -4.30 2.28
C LEU A 49 14.39 -3.61 0.93
N THR A 50 15.33 -3.93 0.04
CA THR A 50 15.35 -3.37 -1.32
C THR A 50 14.09 -3.74 -2.09
N ILE A 51 13.68 -5.01 -2.06
CA ILE A 51 12.43 -5.47 -2.67
C ILE A 51 11.23 -4.74 -2.06
N GLY A 52 11.19 -4.61 -0.74
CA GLY A 52 10.12 -3.90 -0.03
C GLY A 52 10.00 -2.43 -0.44
N VAL A 53 11.13 -1.71 -0.51
CA VAL A 53 11.16 -0.30 -0.94
C VAL A 53 10.66 -0.14 -2.37
N TRP A 54 11.11 -1.00 -3.30
CA TRP A 54 10.63 -0.98 -4.68
C TRP A 54 9.15 -1.34 -4.79
N PHE A 55 8.68 -2.32 -4.04
CA PHE A 55 7.27 -2.69 -4.01
C PHE A 55 6.40 -1.51 -3.56
N ILE A 56 6.77 -0.86 -2.44
CA ILE A 56 6.05 0.31 -1.93
C ILE A 56 6.03 1.43 -2.98
N PHE A 57 7.17 1.73 -3.58
CA PHE A 57 7.28 2.78 -4.59
C PHE A 57 6.38 2.53 -5.80
N ILE A 58 6.48 1.35 -6.41
CA ILE A 58 5.68 0.99 -7.58
C ILE A 58 4.19 1.02 -7.23
N TRP A 59 3.84 0.47 -6.08
CA TRP A 59 2.46 0.40 -5.63
C TRP A 59 1.86 1.79 -5.37
N GLU A 60 2.58 2.69 -4.69
CA GLU A 60 2.15 4.06 -4.47
C GLU A 60 2.07 4.86 -5.79
N ALA A 61 3.07 4.75 -6.66
CA ALA A 61 3.12 5.47 -7.93
C ALA A 61 2.00 5.04 -8.89
N THR A 62 1.65 3.76 -8.86
CA THR A 62 0.61 3.21 -9.73
C THR A 62 -0.78 3.17 -9.11
N PHE A 63 -0.96 3.63 -7.88
CA PHE A 63 -2.25 3.60 -7.18
C PHE A 63 -3.39 4.28 -7.97
N LEU A 64 -3.09 5.32 -8.72
CA LEU A 64 -4.08 6.00 -9.58
C LEU A 64 -4.73 5.05 -10.59
N LEU A 65 -4.02 4.00 -11.00
CA LEU A 65 -4.58 2.98 -11.91
C LEU A 65 -5.77 2.24 -11.28
N SER A 66 -5.82 2.09 -9.97
CA SER A 66 -6.96 1.47 -9.28
C SER A 66 -8.26 2.30 -9.40
N VAL A 67 -8.11 3.62 -9.57
CA VAL A 67 -9.22 4.55 -9.79
C VAL A 67 -9.65 4.55 -11.25
N LEU A 68 -8.69 4.53 -12.17
CA LEU A 68 -8.94 4.57 -13.61
C LEU A 68 -9.45 3.21 -14.13
N PHE A 69 -8.95 2.12 -13.57
CA PHE A 69 -9.28 0.74 -13.95
C PHE A 69 -9.86 -0.03 -12.76
N PRO A 70 -11.19 -0.02 -12.55
CA PRO A 70 -11.83 -0.69 -11.42
C PRO A 70 -11.51 -2.18 -11.29
N SER A 71 -11.18 -2.86 -12.39
CA SER A 71 -10.74 -4.26 -12.39
C SER A 71 -9.45 -4.49 -11.58
N LEU A 72 -8.60 -3.48 -11.43
CA LEU A 72 -7.37 -3.55 -10.65
C LEU A 72 -7.59 -3.25 -9.15
N ALA A 73 -8.76 -2.74 -8.78
CA ALA A 73 -9.03 -2.34 -7.41
C ALA A 73 -8.82 -3.46 -6.38
N GLY A 74 -9.20 -4.70 -6.73
CA GLY A 74 -8.96 -5.86 -5.86
C GLY A 74 -7.48 -6.15 -5.63
N LEU A 75 -6.66 -6.02 -6.67
CA LEU A 75 -5.20 -6.20 -6.55
C LEU A 75 -4.58 -5.14 -5.61
N TYR A 76 -4.99 -3.88 -5.78
CA TYR A 76 -4.52 -2.79 -4.91
C TYR A 76 -5.00 -2.93 -3.46
N LEU A 77 -6.19 -3.50 -3.24
CA LEU A 77 -6.66 -3.81 -1.89
C LEU A 77 -5.77 -4.87 -1.22
N ILE A 78 -5.46 -5.96 -1.93
CA ILE A 78 -4.59 -7.02 -1.42
C ILE A 78 -3.21 -6.44 -1.08
N GLY A 79 -2.62 -5.66 -1.99
CA GLY A 79 -1.35 -4.99 -1.74
C GLY A 79 -1.39 -4.05 -0.53
N ALA A 80 -2.49 -3.32 -0.33
CA ALA A 80 -2.68 -2.47 0.84
C ALA A 80 -2.74 -3.27 2.13
N ILE A 81 -3.48 -4.38 2.16
CA ILE A 81 -3.57 -5.25 3.34
C ILE A 81 -2.18 -5.79 3.69
N ILE A 82 -1.44 -6.30 2.71
CA ILE A 82 -0.08 -6.82 2.92
C ILE A 82 0.82 -5.71 3.48
N PHE A 83 0.84 -4.53 2.85
CA PHE A 83 1.67 -3.41 3.26
C PHE A 83 1.35 -2.94 4.69
N HIS A 84 0.06 -2.74 5.02
CA HIS A 84 -0.31 -2.25 6.34
C HIS A 84 -0.16 -3.29 7.43
N SER A 85 -0.40 -4.58 7.12
CA SER A 85 -0.10 -5.67 8.05
C SER A 85 1.40 -5.76 8.34
N GLN A 86 2.24 -5.60 7.32
CA GLN A 86 3.68 -5.57 7.47
C GLN A 86 4.14 -4.36 8.30
N ALA A 87 3.57 -3.18 8.06
CA ALA A 87 3.88 -1.98 8.83
C ALA A 87 3.46 -2.12 10.32
N GLU A 88 2.32 -2.76 10.60
CA GLU A 88 1.89 -3.05 11.96
C GLU A 88 2.84 -4.01 12.66
N LEU A 89 3.24 -5.09 11.98
CA LEU A 89 4.17 -6.09 12.53
C LEU A 89 5.59 -5.53 12.79
N THR A 90 6.05 -4.59 11.97
CA THR A 90 7.43 -4.08 12.04
C THR A 90 7.55 -2.76 12.79
N LEU A 91 6.57 -1.89 12.70
CA LEU A 91 6.61 -0.53 13.23
C LEU A 91 5.61 -0.31 14.36
N GLU A 92 4.77 -1.30 14.67
CA GLU A 92 3.69 -1.24 15.66
C GLU A 92 2.70 -0.10 15.42
N VAL A 93 2.53 0.27 14.14
CA VAL A 93 1.66 1.36 13.73
C VAL A 93 0.33 0.81 13.23
N ASN A 94 -0.71 0.92 14.04
CA ASN A 94 -2.03 0.36 13.75
C ASN A 94 -2.85 1.24 12.80
N TYR A 95 -2.52 1.18 11.50
CA TYR A 95 -3.27 1.88 10.45
C TYR A 95 -4.29 1.00 9.74
N ILE A 96 -4.31 -0.32 9.99
CA ILE A 96 -5.09 -1.27 9.17
C ILE A 96 -6.60 -0.95 9.21
N PHE A 97 -7.14 -0.57 10.36
CA PHE A 97 -8.56 -0.26 10.50
C PHE A 97 -8.97 1.01 9.76
N TYR A 98 -8.14 2.05 9.77
CA TYR A 98 -8.39 3.29 9.02
C TYR A 98 -8.38 3.04 7.52
N PHE A 99 -7.48 2.18 7.06
CA PHE A 99 -7.39 1.80 5.66
C PHE A 99 -8.56 0.93 5.21
N LEU A 100 -8.94 -0.07 6.00
CA LEU A 100 -10.10 -0.91 5.69
C LEU A 100 -11.38 -0.07 5.59
N ALA A 101 -11.58 0.92 6.47
CA ALA A 101 -12.71 1.84 6.40
C ALA A 101 -12.67 2.70 5.13
N ALA A 102 -11.51 3.28 4.77
CA ALA A 102 -11.34 4.06 3.56
C ALA A 102 -11.59 3.22 2.30
N TYR A 103 -11.05 2.00 2.27
CA TYR A 103 -11.26 1.06 1.16
C TYR A 103 -12.72 0.59 1.07
N ALA A 104 -13.40 0.30 2.19
CA ALA A 104 -14.80 -0.07 2.18
C ALA A 104 -15.68 1.02 1.53
N CYS A 105 -15.40 2.30 1.81
CA CYS A 105 -16.06 3.42 1.15
C CYS A 105 -15.78 3.48 -0.36
N PHE A 106 -14.53 3.24 -0.76
CA PHE A 106 -14.11 3.24 -2.16
C PHE A 106 -14.75 2.08 -2.94
N PHE A 107 -14.70 0.86 -2.39
CA PHE A 107 -15.24 -0.34 -3.02
C PHE A 107 -16.75 -0.34 -3.13
N ASN A 108 -17.48 0.20 -2.17
CA ASN A 108 -18.94 0.19 -2.19
C ASN A 108 -19.51 0.89 -3.46
N LYS A 109 -18.90 1.98 -3.92
CA LYS A 109 -19.32 2.67 -5.15
C LYS A 109 -18.87 1.95 -6.42
N THR A 110 -17.68 1.38 -6.43
CA THR A 110 -17.09 0.73 -7.61
C THR A 110 -17.67 -0.66 -7.83
N TYR A 111 -17.82 -1.45 -6.75
CA TYR A 111 -18.41 -2.79 -6.82
C TYR A 111 -19.89 -2.77 -7.22
N ARG A 112 -20.70 -1.81 -6.77
CA ARG A 112 -22.10 -1.70 -7.21
C ARG A 112 -22.23 -1.57 -8.72
N LYS A 113 -21.32 -0.88 -9.39
CA LYS A 113 -21.33 -0.74 -10.86
C LYS A 113 -20.92 -2.01 -11.60
N ILE A 114 -20.06 -2.85 -10.99
CA ILE A 114 -19.52 -4.08 -11.60
C ILE A 114 -20.45 -5.27 -11.35
N ILE A 115 -20.97 -5.42 -10.13
CA ILE A 115 -21.75 -6.59 -9.71
C ILE A 115 -23.24 -6.46 -10.06
N LEU A 116 -23.74 -5.25 -10.17
CA LEU A 116 -25.12 -4.99 -10.58
C LEU A 116 -25.12 -4.31 -11.96
N PRO A 117 -24.89 -5.06 -13.05
CA PRO A 117 -25.12 -4.52 -14.38
C PRO A 117 -26.57 -4.06 -14.43
N ASN A 118 -26.72 -2.80 -14.85
CA ASN A 118 -27.98 -2.07 -14.86
C ASN A 118 -29.09 -2.90 -15.54
N LYS A 119 -30.01 -3.45 -14.75
CA LYS A 119 -31.14 -4.28 -15.22
C LYS A 119 -32.01 -3.58 -16.27
N SER A 120 -31.86 -2.25 -16.43
CA SER A 120 -32.60 -1.48 -17.44
C SER A 120 -32.19 -1.77 -18.90
N ARG A 121 -31.05 -2.42 -19.15
CA ARG A 121 -30.63 -2.79 -20.52
C ARG A 121 -31.28 -4.06 -21.05
N VAL A 122 -31.82 -4.90 -20.17
CA VAL A 122 -32.41 -6.20 -20.60
C VAL A 122 -33.90 -6.05 -20.94
N GLN A 123 -34.58 -5.00 -20.49
CA GLN A 123 -36.01 -4.82 -20.75
C GLN A 123 -36.36 -4.15 -22.09
N ASN A 124 -35.39 -3.61 -22.83
CA ASN A 124 -35.61 -2.94 -24.12
C ASN A 124 -35.21 -3.80 -25.33
N SER A 125 -34.98 -5.11 -25.17
CA SER A 125 -34.66 -6.02 -26.28
C SER A 125 -35.74 -7.05 -26.60
N ASN A 126 -37.00 -6.80 -26.14
CA ASN A 126 -38.18 -7.58 -26.55
C ASN A 126 -39.15 -6.73 -27.33
#